data_f50b3bed3662c2b6bc0153a28a2aafa7
#
_entry.id   f50b3bed3662c2b6bc0153a28a2aafa7
#
_cell.length_a   1.000
_cell.length_b   1.000
_cell.length_c   1.000
_cell.angle_alpha   90.00
_cell.angle_beta   90.00
_cell.angle_gamma   90.00
#
_symmetry.space_group_name_H-M   'P 1'
#
loop_
_entity.id
_entity.type
_entity.pdbx_description
1 polymer ?
#
loop_
_entity_poly.entity_id
_entity_poly.type
_entity_poly.pdbx_seq_one_letter_code
_entity_poly.pdbx_strand_id
1 'polypeptide(L)'
;MLTSAYNIFIMRNFIMGIPGELEESALIDGAGYFTIFRKIIVPLSKPVLVTEALWIAVGHWQAWYDNLLYLQEPSKWGLQMVLREYLISNQETNILQTVKMTMGSAGAVDERQLKSAIIVISILPMIIIYPFLQKYMNKGLVLGAVKG
;
A
#
# COMPACT_ATOMS: atom_id res chain seq x y z
N MET A 1 -3.42 -7.76 9.80
CA MET A 1 -4.85 -7.96 9.48
C MET A 1 -5.06 -7.56 8.03
N LEU A 2 -5.51 -8.48 7.14
CA LEU A 2 -5.59 -8.20 5.68
C LEU A 2 -6.74 -7.27 5.29
N THR A 3 -7.80 -7.22 6.07
CA THR A 3 -9.00 -6.47 5.73
C THR A 3 -9.58 -5.84 6.99
N SER A 4 -9.89 -4.54 6.93
CA SER A 4 -10.58 -3.82 7.99
C SER A 4 -12.08 -3.69 7.67
N ALA A 5 -12.91 -3.45 8.68
CA ALA A 5 -14.33 -3.15 8.46
C ALA A 5 -14.52 -1.93 7.54
N TYR A 6 -13.59 -0.98 7.58
CA TYR A 6 -13.59 0.20 6.71
C TYR A 6 -13.44 -0.17 5.23
N ASN A 7 -12.51 -1.08 4.90
CA ASN A 7 -12.29 -1.56 3.53
C ASN A 7 -13.54 -2.27 2.99
N ILE A 8 -14.16 -3.13 3.81
CA ILE A 8 -15.41 -3.81 3.45
C ILE A 8 -16.52 -2.79 3.18
N PHE A 9 -16.63 -1.77 4.00
CA PHE A 9 -17.64 -0.71 3.84
C PHE A 9 -17.47 0.07 2.54
N ILE A 10 -16.25 0.44 2.19
CA ILE A 10 -15.95 1.15 0.93
C ILE A 10 -16.26 0.27 -0.27
N MET A 11 -15.80 -0.99 -0.26
CA MET A 11 -16.08 -1.95 -1.32
C MET A 11 -17.58 -2.13 -1.53
N ARG A 12 -18.33 -2.33 -0.43
CA ARG A 12 -19.79 -2.47 -0.47
C ARG A 12 -20.46 -1.25 -1.08
N ASN A 13 -20.10 -0.04 -0.63
CA ASN A 13 -20.71 1.19 -1.13
C ASN A 13 -20.41 1.40 -2.62
N PHE A 14 -19.21 1.05 -3.07
CA PHE A 14 -18.88 1.12 -4.49
C PHE A 14 -19.73 0.14 -5.33
N ILE A 15 -19.84 -1.11 -4.89
CA ILE A 15 -20.63 -2.13 -5.60
C ILE A 15 -22.12 -1.74 -5.63
N MET A 16 -22.66 -1.22 -4.53
CA MET A 16 -24.05 -0.73 -4.48
C MET A 16 -24.30 0.49 -5.38
N GLY A 17 -23.26 1.22 -5.75
CA GLY A 17 -23.32 2.33 -6.71
C GLY A 17 -23.36 1.89 -8.18
N ILE A 18 -23.15 0.61 -8.48
CA ILE A 18 -23.27 0.07 -9.84
C ILE A 18 -24.75 0.05 -10.22
N PRO A 19 -25.13 0.59 -11.41
CA PRO A 19 -26.53 0.58 -11.85
C PRO A 19 -27.10 -0.83 -11.94
N GLY A 20 -28.23 -1.08 -11.29
CA GLY A 20 -28.90 -2.39 -11.28
C GLY A 20 -29.40 -2.83 -12.66
N GLU A 21 -29.65 -1.87 -13.54
CA GLU A 21 -30.06 -2.08 -14.94
C GLU A 21 -29.08 -2.99 -15.72
N LEU A 22 -27.79 -2.94 -15.36
CA LEU A 22 -26.75 -3.81 -15.96
C LEU A 22 -26.94 -5.28 -15.53
N GLU A 23 -27.34 -5.50 -14.29
CA GLU A 23 -27.64 -6.83 -13.78
C GLU A 23 -28.95 -7.38 -14.37
N GLU A 24 -29.99 -6.55 -14.40
CA GLU A 24 -31.29 -6.90 -14.97
C GLU A 24 -31.21 -7.26 -16.45
N SER A 25 -30.50 -6.45 -17.25
CA SER A 25 -30.30 -6.74 -18.67
C SER A 25 -29.56 -8.05 -18.91
N ALA A 26 -28.52 -8.31 -18.12
CA ALA A 26 -27.78 -9.57 -18.21
C ALA A 26 -28.62 -10.80 -17.81
N LEU A 27 -29.51 -10.65 -16.83
CA LEU A 27 -30.47 -11.71 -16.44
C LEU A 27 -31.47 -12.02 -17.57
N ILE A 28 -31.96 -10.97 -18.27
CA ILE A 28 -32.83 -11.12 -19.44
C ILE A 28 -32.14 -11.88 -20.57
N ASP A 29 -30.82 -11.60 -20.74
CA ASP A 29 -29.97 -12.31 -21.72
C ASP A 29 -29.61 -13.74 -21.28
N GLY A 30 -30.15 -14.22 -20.15
CA GLY A 30 -29.96 -15.59 -19.66
C GLY A 30 -28.62 -15.81 -18.93
N ALA A 31 -27.92 -14.74 -18.53
CA ALA A 31 -26.68 -14.87 -17.77
C ALA A 31 -26.97 -15.32 -16.33
N GLY A 32 -26.26 -16.34 -15.85
CA GLY A 32 -26.31 -16.72 -14.43
C GLY A 32 -25.52 -15.74 -13.55
N TYR A 33 -25.85 -15.67 -12.26
CA TYR A 33 -25.22 -14.74 -11.27
C TYR A 33 -23.70 -14.78 -11.25
N PHE A 34 -23.10 -15.95 -11.42
CA PHE A 34 -21.62 -16.05 -11.48
C PHE A 34 -21.03 -15.38 -12.72
N THR A 35 -21.74 -15.45 -13.85
CA THR A 35 -21.36 -14.76 -15.09
C THR A 35 -21.45 -13.26 -14.92
N ILE A 36 -22.52 -12.76 -14.31
CA ILE A 36 -22.72 -11.34 -13.98
C ILE A 36 -21.60 -10.86 -13.06
N PHE A 37 -21.33 -11.57 -11.99
CA PHE A 37 -20.24 -11.25 -11.07
C PHE A 37 -18.91 -11.12 -11.79
N ARG A 38 -18.52 -12.14 -12.57
CA ARG A 38 -17.21 -12.19 -13.23
C ARG A 38 -17.07 -11.22 -14.40
N LYS A 39 -18.13 -11.05 -15.21
CA LYS A 39 -18.05 -10.27 -16.45
C LYS A 39 -18.52 -8.81 -16.30
N ILE A 40 -19.32 -8.50 -15.29
CA ILE A 40 -19.88 -7.15 -15.08
C ILE A 40 -19.34 -6.55 -13.77
N ILE A 41 -19.63 -7.16 -12.63
CA ILE A 41 -19.31 -6.57 -11.32
C ILE A 41 -17.81 -6.44 -11.10
N VAL A 42 -17.01 -7.50 -11.28
CA VAL A 42 -15.57 -7.49 -11.07
C VAL A 42 -14.84 -6.50 -11.99
N PRO A 43 -15.11 -6.45 -13.30
CA PRO A 43 -14.49 -5.45 -14.18
C PRO A 43 -14.85 -4.00 -13.83
N LEU A 44 -16.09 -3.73 -13.47
CA LEU A 44 -16.52 -2.39 -13.05
C LEU A 44 -15.94 -2.01 -11.69
N SER A 45 -15.70 -2.98 -10.82
CA SER A 45 -15.09 -2.77 -9.49
C SER A 45 -13.56 -2.65 -9.52
N LYS A 46 -12.90 -2.78 -10.67
CA LYS A 46 -11.43 -2.65 -10.75
C LYS A 46 -10.87 -1.40 -10.06
N PRO A 47 -11.45 -0.20 -10.18
CA PRO A 47 -10.89 0.99 -9.54
C PRO A 47 -10.86 0.87 -8.01
N VAL A 48 -11.94 0.39 -7.39
CA VAL A 48 -11.99 0.22 -5.93
C VAL A 48 -11.09 -0.93 -5.48
N LEU A 49 -11.01 -2.02 -6.24
CA LEU A 49 -10.10 -3.13 -5.95
C LEU A 49 -8.63 -2.69 -5.95
N VAL A 50 -8.22 -1.85 -6.90
CA VAL A 50 -6.86 -1.29 -6.96
C VAL A 50 -6.61 -0.35 -5.79
N THR A 51 -7.58 0.47 -5.40
CA THR A 51 -7.48 1.36 -4.24
C THR A 51 -7.31 0.57 -2.94
N GLU A 52 -8.11 -0.47 -2.75
CA GLU A 52 -8.00 -1.37 -1.60
C GLU A 52 -6.67 -2.10 -1.55
N ALA A 53 -6.22 -2.63 -2.68
CA ALA A 53 -4.90 -3.28 -2.79
C ALA A 53 -3.76 -2.31 -2.40
N LEU A 54 -3.86 -1.03 -2.80
CA LEU A 54 -2.92 0.01 -2.41
C LEU A 54 -2.92 0.22 -0.90
N TRP A 55 -4.09 0.41 -0.29
CA TRP A 55 -4.17 0.65 1.15
C TRP A 55 -3.62 -0.52 1.97
N ILE A 56 -3.92 -1.74 1.54
CA ILE A 56 -3.35 -2.95 2.16
C ILE A 56 -1.83 -2.98 2.00
N ALA A 57 -1.31 -2.70 0.81
CA ALA A 57 0.13 -2.68 0.53
C ALA A 57 0.85 -1.61 1.36
N VAL A 58 0.31 -0.38 1.41
CA VAL A 58 0.86 0.71 2.23
C VAL A 58 0.81 0.37 3.72
N GLY A 59 -0.31 -0.20 4.19
CA GLY A 59 -0.45 -0.63 5.57
C GLY A 59 0.60 -1.67 5.98
N HIS A 60 0.87 -2.65 5.12
CA HIS A 60 1.91 -3.65 5.36
C HIS A 60 3.32 -3.07 5.25
N TRP A 61 3.55 -2.16 4.31
CA TRP A 61 4.83 -1.46 4.20
C TRP A 61 5.16 -0.66 5.47
N GLN A 62 4.16 -0.05 6.10
CA GLN A 62 4.32 0.76 7.31
C GLN A 62 4.20 -0.04 8.62
N ALA A 63 4.06 -1.36 8.58
CA ALA A 63 3.80 -2.22 9.75
C ALA A 63 5.02 -2.42 10.66
N TRP A 64 5.61 -1.33 11.17
CA TRP A 64 6.71 -1.39 12.14
C TRP A 64 6.29 -1.90 13.51
N TYR A 65 5.02 -1.63 13.91
CA TYR A 65 4.51 -1.99 15.22
C TYR A 65 4.35 -3.50 15.40
N ASP A 66 3.86 -4.20 14.37
CA ASP A 66 3.78 -5.65 14.37
C ASP A 66 5.18 -6.29 14.46
N ASN A 67 6.15 -5.72 13.77
CA ASN A 67 7.54 -6.16 13.86
C ASN A 67 8.10 -5.97 15.28
N LEU A 68 7.79 -4.85 15.93
CA LEU A 68 8.21 -4.58 17.31
C LEU A 68 7.64 -5.59 18.31
N LEU A 69 6.37 -5.98 18.13
CA LEU A 69 5.69 -6.88 19.07
C LEU A 69 6.07 -8.35 18.87
N TYR A 70 6.23 -8.79 17.62
CA TYR A 70 6.34 -10.22 17.29
C TYR A 70 7.73 -10.67 16.88
N LEU A 71 8.60 -9.77 16.43
CA LEU A 71 9.93 -10.12 15.95
C LEU A 71 11.00 -9.70 16.97
N GLN A 72 11.50 -10.65 17.73
CA GLN A 72 12.58 -10.41 18.70
C GLN A 72 13.96 -10.31 18.05
N GLU A 73 14.15 -10.89 16.87
CA GLU A 73 15.44 -10.91 16.18
C GLU A 73 15.56 -9.72 15.24
N PRO A 74 16.54 -8.83 15.41
CA PRO A 74 16.74 -7.65 14.52
C PRO A 74 16.98 -8.01 13.05
N SER A 75 17.54 -9.20 12.78
CA SER A 75 17.79 -9.70 11.43
C SER A 75 16.52 -9.95 10.60
N LYS A 76 15.37 -10.06 11.27
CA LYS A 76 14.05 -10.29 10.66
C LYS A 76 13.20 -9.02 10.57
N TRP A 77 13.70 -7.88 11.05
CA TRP A 77 12.93 -6.64 11.05
C TRP A 77 12.71 -6.10 9.63
N GLY A 78 11.52 -5.62 9.38
CA GLY A 78 11.22 -4.87 8.18
C GLY A 78 11.91 -3.49 8.19
N LEU A 79 12.09 -2.92 6.99
CA LEU A 79 12.79 -1.65 6.80
C LEU A 79 12.24 -0.51 7.69
N GLN A 80 10.93 -0.43 7.87
CA GLN A 80 10.29 0.61 8.68
C GLN A 80 10.61 0.48 10.18
N MET A 81 10.76 -0.75 10.67
CA MET A 81 11.19 -0.99 12.05
C MET A 81 12.66 -0.60 12.26
N VAL A 82 13.53 -0.96 11.32
CA VAL A 82 14.94 -0.57 11.34
C VAL A 82 15.09 0.95 11.29
N LEU A 83 14.33 1.61 10.42
CA LEU A 83 14.31 3.08 10.31
C LEU A 83 13.84 3.73 11.62
N ARG A 84 12.76 3.23 12.20
CA ARG A 84 12.25 3.72 13.48
C ARG A 84 13.29 3.59 14.59
N GLU A 85 13.88 2.42 14.72
CA GLU A 85 14.91 2.17 15.73
C GLU A 85 16.09 3.14 15.54
N TYR A 86 16.55 3.32 14.31
CA TYR A 86 17.63 4.24 13.99
C TYR A 86 17.31 5.71 14.25
N LEU A 87 16.05 6.14 14.04
CA LEU A 87 15.62 7.53 14.26
C LEU A 87 15.35 7.85 15.73
N ILE A 88 14.86 6.89 16.52
CA ILE A 88 14.43 7.10 17.91
C ILE A 88 15.53 6.71 18.90
N SER A 89 16.24 5.61 18.63
CA SER A 89 17.34 5.18 19.44
C SER A 89 18.54 6.12 19.17
N ASN A 90 18.84 6.99 20.12
CA ASN A 90 20.04 7.83 20.09
C ASN A 90 21.35 7.02 20.28
N GLN A 91 21.25 5.70 20.27
CA GLN A 91 22.42 4.84 20.29
C GLN A 91 23.06 4.85 18.91
N GLU A 92 24.37 5.02 18.86
CA GLU A 92 25.18 4.74 17.65
C GLU A 92 24.90 3.29 17.24
N THR A 93 23.96 3.12 16.35
CA THR A 93 23.50 1.81 15.91
C THR A 93 24.63 1.08 15.22
N ASN A 94 24.65 -0.23 15.35
CA ASN A 94 25.56 -1.14 14.64
C ASN A 94 25.68 -0.82 13.13
N ILE A 95 24.64 -0.20 12.55
CA ILE A 95 24.62 0.27 11.16
C ILE A 95 25.65 1.38 10.93
N LEU A 96 25.73 2.39 11.82
CA LEU A 96 26.74 3.47 11.72
C LEU A 96 28.15 2.91 11.88
N GLN A 97 28.35 2.00 12.82
CA GLN A 97 29.63 1.33 12.99
C GLN A 97 30.00 0.49 11.77
N THR A 98 29.03 -0.28 11.23
CA THR A 98 29.25 -1.10 10.03
C THR A 98 29.57 -0.22 8.82
N VAL A 99 28.86 0.90 8.61
CA VAL A 99 29.13 1.85 7.51
C VAL A 99 30.50 2.51 7.69
N LYS A 100 30.83 2.95 8.89
CA LYS A 100 32.16 3.51 9.21
C LYS A 100 33.28 2.48 8.98
N MET A 101 33.07 1.21 9.35
CA MET A 101 34.02 0.13 9.11
C MET A 101 34.19 -0.21 7.63
N THR A 102 33.10 -0.19 6.86
CA THR A 102 33.09 -0.57 5.43
C THR A 102 33.63 0.55 4.54
N MET A 103 33.34 1.81 4.85
CA MET A 103 33.77 2.96 4.06
C MET A 103 35.15 3.54 4.46
N GLY A 104 35.71 3.06 5.58
CA GLY A 104 37.00 3.57 6.09
C GLY A 104 36.94 5.02 6.56
N SER A 105 38.01 5.52 7.09
CA SER A 105 38.14 6.90 7.61
C SER A 105 38.14 8.00 6.51
N ALA A 106 38.01 7.63 5.24
CA ALA A 106 38.06 8.57 4.10
C ALA A 106 36.77 9.35 3.82
N GLY A 107 35.66 9.00 4.48
CA GLY A 107 34.43 9.74 4.38
C GLY A 107 33.72 9.76 5.74
N ALA A 108 33.91 10.84 6.52
CA ALA A 108 33.08 11.09 7.70
C ALA A 108 31.64 11.31 7.25
N VAL A 109 30.88 10.20 7.08
CA VAL A 109 29.45 10.28 6.81
C VAL A 109 28.81 10.86 8.07
N ASP A 110 28.29 12.07 7.97
CA ASP A 110 27.56 12.71 9.06
C ASP A 110 26.29 11.89 9.34
N GLU A 111 25.97 11.73 10.61
CA GLU A 111 24.77 11.02 11.07
C GLU A 111 23.51 11.57 10.39
N ARG A 112 23.44 12.89 10.17
CA ARG A 112 22.33 13.54 9.47
C ARG A 112 22.20 13.09 8.01
N GLN A 113 23.33 12.95 7.31
CA GLN A 113 23.35 12.51 5.92
C GLN A 113 22.86 11.07 5.81
N LEU A 114 23.28 10.20 6.73
CA LEU A 114 22.84 8.81 6.76
C LEU A 114 21.34 8.71 7.07
N LYS A 115 20.84 9.46 8.07
CA LYS A 115 19.40 9.54 8.38
C LYS A 115 18.58 9.99 7.17
N SER A 116 19.02 11.05 6.49
CA SER A 116 18.34 11.55 5.30
C SER A 116 18.33 10.53 4.16
N ALA A 117 19.43 9.85 3.91
CA ALA A 117 19.54 8.82 2.87
C ALA A 117 18.59 7.64 3.14
N ILE A 118 18.53 7.16 4.38
CA ILE A 118 17.65 6.05 4.76
C ILE A 118 16.17 6.45 4.62
N ILE A 119 15.79 7.67 5.00
CA ILE A 119 14.43 8.19 4.82
C ILE A 119 14.06 8.21 3.34
N VAL A 120 14.92 8.75 2.47
CA VAL A 120 14.69 8.82 1.03
C VAL A 120 14.53 7.41 0.44
N ILE A 121 15.42 6.47 0.78
CA ILE A 121 15.33 5.08 0.32
C ILE A 121 14.02 4.42 0.77
N SER A 122 13.55 4.71 1.99
CA SER A 122 12.32 4.15 2.53
C SER A 122 11.05 4.64 1.83
N ILE A 123 11.09 5.85 1.25
CA ILE A 123 9.96 6.45 0.53
C ILE A 123 9.94 6.03 -0.95
N LEU A 124 11.11 5.71 -1.52
CA LEU A 124 11.25 5.39 -2.96
C LEU A 124 10.25 4.36 -3.48
N PRO A 125 10.04 3.20 -2.84
CA PRO A 125 9.08 2.21 -3.34
C PRO A 125 7.67 2.77 -3.47
N MET A 126 7.24 3.63 -2.55
CA MET A 126 5.92 4.26 -2.58
C MET A 126 5.80 5.26 -3.72
N ILE A 127 6.85 6.09 -3.94
CA ILE A 127 6.89 7.05 -5.05
C ILE A 127 6.82 6.33 -6.39
N ILE A 128 7.48 5.18 -6.54
CA ILE A 128 7.48 4.40 -7.79
C ILE A 128 6.11 3.76 -8.04
N ILE A 129 5.47 3.23 -7.00
CA ILE A 129 4.19 2.51 -7.14
C ILE A 129 3.03 3.49 -7.39
N TYR A 130 3.06 4.69 -6.80
CA TYR A 130 1.97 5.66 -6.84
C TYR A 130 1.48 6.02 -8.26
N PRO A 131 2.32 6.35 -9.26
CA PRO A 131 1.87 6.70 -10.61
C PRO A 131 1.12 5.56 -11.32
N PHE A 132 1.52 4.32 -11.06
CA PHE A 132 0.82 3.16 -11.64
C PHE A 132 -0.60 3.04 -11.10
N LEU A 133 -0.80 3.31 -9.83
CA LEU A 133 -2.09 3.23 -9.16
C LEU A 133 -2.99 4.40 -9.51
N GLN A 134 -2.43 5.61 -9.63
CA GLN A 134 -3.16 6.83 -10.01
C GLN A 134 -3.88 6.67 -11.36
N LYS A 135 -3.26 5.96 -12.31
CA LYS A 135 -3.87 5.68 -13.61
C LYS A 135 -5.18 4.90 -13.51
N TYR A 136 -5.30 4.00 -12.53
CA TYR A 136 -6.51 3.20 -12.31
C TYR A 136 -7.56 3.96 -11.49
N MET A 137 -7.13 4.78 -10.52
CA MET A 137 -8.02 5.59 -9.71
C MET A 137 -8.77 6.64 -10.54
N ASN A 138 -8.08 7.33 -11.46
CA ASN A 138 -8.69 8.38 -12.30
C ASN A 138 -9.77 7.82 -13.24
N LYS A 139 -9.68 6.56 -13.66
CA LYS A 139 -10.69 5.92 -14.51
C LYS A 139 -12.00 5.62 -13.77
N GLY A 140 -11.95 5.46 -12.45
CA GLY A 140 -13.13 5.17 -11.62
C GLY A 140 -13.95 6.40 -11.24
N LEU A 141 -13.29 7.55 -11.09
CA LEU A 141 -13.96 8.80 -10.72
C LEU A 141 -14.86 9.36 -11.83
N VAL A 142 -14.56 9.07 -13.08
CA VAL A 142 -15.34 9.54 -14.24
C VAL A 142 -16.71 8.85 -14.32
N LEU A 143 -16.83 7.60 -13.87
CA LEU A 143 -18.10 6.87 -13.87
C LEU A 143 -19.07 7.36 -12.78
N GLY A 144 -18.57 7.97 -11.72
CA GLY A 144 -19.40 8.57 -10.66
C GLY A 144 -19.83 10.01 -10.91
N ALA A 145 -19.15 10.72 -11.82
CA ALA A 145 -19.39 12.13 -12.10
C ALA A 145 -20.47 12.39 -13.19
N VAL A 146 -20.95 11.36 -13.85
CA VAL A 146 -21.99 11.48 -14.93
C VAL A 146 -23.43 11.41 -14.36
N LYS A 147 -23.63 11.44 -13.05
CA LYS A 147 -24.93 11.66 -12.41
C LYS A 147 -25.10 13.15 -12.09
N GLY A 148 -25.25 13.96 -13.14
CA GLY A 148 -25.76 15.32 -13.11
C GLY A 148 -26.84 15.45 -14.15
#